data_03a17b60c6f482b289f40dfc7ba36256
#
_entry.id   03a17b60c6f482b289f40dfc7ba36256
#
_cell.length_a   1.000
_cell.length_b   1.000
_cell.length_c   1.000
_cell.angle_alpha   90.00
_cell.angle_beta   90.00
_cell.angle_gamma   90.00
#
_symmetry.space_group_name_H-M   'P 1'
#
loop_
_entity.id
_entity.type
_entity.pdbx_description
1 polymer ?
#
loop_
_entity_poly.entity_id
_entity_poly.type
_entity_poly.pdbx_seq_one_letter_code
_entity_poly.pdbx_strand_id
1 'polypeptide(L)'
;PKSSAASDVYKRQVLLLPLIIVLGGCAGAVGMAAPTYLKVRFGADEVVTTLLLNFIIIIFLQMLLEGPLQDPMGLGWPQSAPILDQGMFPPLIDRMRIHSGLILAVLLAVIAHFMIKYSVWGFKLRAVGENSAAAKHAGININRSLFGVALLSGGLAGLAGVSEVAGLKGYLTADLSPGFGYAGIVVAMLAGLSPLGVLIASVFIASVFVGADSMSRAMGISSFLADLVVSVSLLCVLVGGFISKFKIVRAGTGKRVK
;
A
#
# COMPACT_ATOMS: atom_id res chain seq x y z
N PRO A 1 -17.60 23.61 -37.48
CA PRO A 1 -18.18 22.48 -36.73
C PRO A 1 -17.15 21.49 -36.14
N LYS A 2 -15.82 21.76 -36.24
CA LYS A 2 -14.78 20.88 -35.66
C LYS A 2 -14.52 21.10 -34.15
N SER A 3 -15.06 22.16 -33.54
CA SER A 3 -14.73 22.50 -32.15
C SER A 3 -15.56 21.74 -31.08
N SER A 4 -16.76 21.29 -31.42
CA SER A 4 -17.65 20.61 -30.45
C SER A 4 -17.19 19.19 -30.15
N ALA A 5 -16.85 18.40 -31.18
CA ALA A 5 -16.37 17.03 -30.99
C ALA A 5 -15.01 16.96 -30.26
N ALA A 6 -14.11 17.88 -30.58
CA ALA A 6 -12.82 18.00 -29.86
C ALA A 6 -13.01 18.41 -28.40
N SER A 7 -13.94 19.33 -28.12
CA SER A 7 -14.30 19.75 -26.75
C SER A 7 -14.92 18.60 -25.94
N ASP A 8 -15.75 17.77 -26.56
CA ASP A 8 -16.40 16.64 -25.89
C ASP A 8 -15.42 15.48 -25.64
N VAL A 9 -14.48 15.25 -26.55
CA VAL A 9 -13.37 14.31 -26.35
C VAL A 9 -12.47 14.80 -25.19
N TYR A 10 -12.14 16.09 -25.17
CA TYR A 10 -11.31 16.68 -24.11
C TYR A 10 -11.98 16.62 -22.74
N LYS A 11 -13.28 16.88 -22.66
CA LYS A 11 -14.06 16.75 -21.41
C LYS A 11 -14.12 15.30 -20.90
N ARG A 12 -14.28 14.33 -21.78
CA ARG A 12 -14.26 12.91 -21.41
C ARG A 12 -12.89 12.46 -20.91
N GLN A 13 -11.81 13.01 -21.45
CA GLN A 13 -10.44 12.69 -21.06
C GLN A 13 -10.08 13.23 -19.67
N VAL A 14 -10.57 14.42 -19.30
CA VAL A 14 -10.36 14.99 -17.94
C VAL A 14 -11.01 14.14 -16.84
N LEU A 15 -12.08 13.40 -17.16
CA LEU A 15 -12.74 12.50 -16.21
C LEU A 15 -12.03 11.15 -16.06
N LEU A 16 -11.08 10.81 -16.93
CA LEU A 16 -10.43 9.49 -16.92
C LEU A 16 -9.58 9.30 -15.65
N LEU A 17 -8.77 10.28 -15.28
CA LEU A 17 -7.91 10.21 -14.10
C LEU A 17 -8.71 10.06 -12.79
N PRO A 18 -9.72 10.90 -12.50
CA PRO A 18 -10.60 10.71 -11.34
C PRO A 18 -11.28 9.34 -11.34
N LEU A 19 -11.72 8.86 -12.50
CA LEU A 19 -12.36 7.56 -12.63
C LEU A 19 -11.40 6.41 -12.27
N ILE A 20 -10.17 6.44 -12.76
CA ILE A 20 -9.12 5.46 -12.43
C ILE A 20 -8.83 5.47 -10.92
N ILE A 21 -8.73 6.65 -10.31
CA ILE A 21 -8.51 6.81 -8.86
C ILE A 21 -9.66 6.15 -8.07
N VAL A 22 -10.90 6.46 -8.42
CA VAL A 22 -12.07 5.91 -7.72
C VAL A 22 -12.17 4.40 -7.93
N LEU A 23 -12.05 3.93 -9.16
CA LEU A 23 -12.14 2.49 -9.48
C LEU A 23 -11.01 1.70 -8.82
N GLY A 24 -9.77 2.21 -8.85
CA GLY A 24 -8.64 1.57 -8.20
C GLY A 24 -8.78 1.50 -6.68
N GLY A 25 -9.24 2.59 -6.06
CA GLY A 25 -9.56 2.60 -4.63
C GLY A 25 -10.68 1.62 -4.27
N CYS A 26 -11.75 1.57 -5.07
CA CYS A 26 -12.85 0.62 -4.87
C CYS A 26 -12.39 -0.83 -5.07
N ALA A 27 -11.60 -1.11 -6.09
CA ALA A 27 -11.07 -2.45 -6.35
C ALA A 27 -10.18 -2.94 -5.19
N GLY A 28 -9.30 -2.08 -4.67
CA GLY A 28 -8.48 -2.40 -3.50
C GLY A 28 -9.34 -2.64 -2.24
N ALA A 29 -10.36 -1.83 -2.01
CA ALA A 29 -11.31 -2.02 -0.91
C ALA A 29 -12.04 -3.35 -1.02
N VAL A 30 -12.56 -3.70 -2.20
CA VAL A 30 -13.24 -4.98 -2.46
C VAL A 30 -12.28 -6.16 -2.27
N GLY A 31 -11.03 -6.04 -2.73
CA GLY A 31 -10.00 -7.04 -2.53
C GLY A 31 -9.77 -7.37 -1.05
N MET A 32 -9.76 -6.36 -0.17
CA MET A 32 -9.63 -6.55 1.28
C MET A 32 -10.92 -7.02 1.96
N ALA A 33 -12.08 -6.88 1.33
CA ALA A 33 -13.34 -7.35 1.88
C ALA A 33 -13.38 -8.88 2.04
N ALA A 34 -12.80 -9.63 1.09
CA ALA A 34 -12.81 -11.09 1.09
C ALA A 34 -12.10 -11.70 2.31
N PRO A 35 -10.81 -11.41 2.60
CA PRO A 35 -10.13 -11.94 3.79
C PRO A 35 -10.77 -11.44 5.08
N THR A 36 -11.26 -10.20 5.12
CA THR A 36 -11.97 -9.67 6.30
C THR A 36 -13.28 -10.42 6.56
N TYR A 37 -14.03 -10.76 5.53
CA TYR A 37 -15.23 -11.56 5.65
C TYR A 37 -14.92 -12.95 6.22
N LEU A 38 -13.87 -13.61 5.73
CA LEU A 38 -13.42 -14.91 6.23
C LEU A 38 -13.02 -14.84 7.71
N LYS A 39 -12.31 -13.77 8.12
CA LYS A 39 -11.97 -13.55 9.52
C LYS A 39 -13.22 -13.38 10.41
N VAL A 40 -14.11 -12.49 10.01
CA VAL A 40 -15.30 -12.14 10.82
C VAL A 40 -16.28 -13.29 10.91
N ARG A 41 -16.47 -14.06 9.82
CA ARG A 41 -17.47 -15.12 9.73
C ARG A 41 -16.97 -16.47 10.26
N PHE A 42 -15.73 -16.83 9.94
CA PHE A 42 -15.16 -18.16 10.20
C PHE A 42 -14.00 -18.13 11.20
N GLY A 43 -13.56 -16.95 11.65
CA GLY A 43 -12.41 -16.82 12.55
C GLY A 43 -11.08 -17.17 11.88
N ALA A 44 -11.01 -17.17 10.55
CA ALA A 44 -9.78 -17.48 9.81
C ALA A 44 -8.68 -16.46 10.13
N ASP A 45 -7.43 -16.93 10.13
CA ASP A 45 -6.27 -16.06 10.29
C ASP A 45 -6.15 -15.09 9.11
N GLU A 46 -6.12 -13.80 9.41
CA GLU A 46 -6.08 -12.75 8.39
C GLU A 46 -4.76 -12.72 7.63
N VAL A 47 -3.64 -13.06 8.30
CA VAL A 47 -2.32 -13.05 7.68
C VAL A 47 -2.25 -14.14 6.62
N VAL A 48 -2.69 -15.34 6.97
CA VAL A 48 -2.70 -16.48 6.03
C VAL A 48 -3.63 -16.22 4.84
N THR A 49 -4.85 -15.74 5.11
CA THR A 49 -5.83 -15.48 4.04
C THR A 49 -5.40 -14.36 3.09
N THR A 50 -4.77 -13.29 3.61
CA THR A 50 -4.26 -12.21 2.76
C THR A 50 -3.04 -12.64 1.95
N LEU A 51 -2.13 -13.45 2.51
CA LEU A 51 -1.00 -14.00 1.77
C LEU A 51 -1.46 -14.91 0.62
N LEU A 52 -2.39 -15.84 0.89
CA LEU A 52 -2.94 -16.72 -0.14
C LEU A 52 -3.65 -15.92 -1.24
N LEU A 53 -4.46 -14.92 -0.86
CA LEU A 53 -5.13 -14.05 -1.82
C LEU A 53 -4.14 -13.27 -2.68
N ASN A 54 -3.04 -12.80 -2.09
CA ASN A 54 -1.98 -12.12 -2.83
C ASN A 54 -1.38 -13.02 -3.91
N PHE A 55 -1.06 -14.29 -3.60
CA PHE A 55 -0.58 -15.26 -4.61
C PHE A 55 -1.61 -15.52 -5.71
N ILE A 56 -2.89 -15.67 -5.34
CA ILE A 56 -3.96 -15.87 -6.32
C ILE A 56 -4.06 -14.66 -7.27
N ILE A 57 -4.00 -13.44 -6.74
CA ILE A 57 -4.07 -12.21 -7.53
C ILE A 57 -2.85 -12.08 -8.45
N ILE A 58 -1.64 -12.39 -7.97
CA ILE A 58 -0.42 -12.34 -8.80
C ILE A 58 -0.52 -13.33 -9.96
N ILE A 59 -0.89 -14.59 -9.70
CA ILE A 59 -1.04 -15.61 -10.74
C ILE A 59 -2.15 -15.23 -11.73
N PHE A 60 -3.27 -14.72 -11.24
CA PHE A 60 -4.37 -14.25 -12.07
C PHE A 60 -3.94 -13.07 -12.96
N LEU A 61 -3.17 -12.13 -12.40
CA LEU A 61 -2.60 -11.02 -13.15
C LEU A 61 -1.65 -11.50 -14.25
N GLN A 62 -0.75 -12.44 -13.95
CA GLN A 62 0.15 -13.03 -14.93
C GLN A 62 -0.63 -13.68 -16.07
N MET A 63 -1.65 -14.49 -15.75
CA MET A 63 -2.53 -15.10 -16.75
C MET A 63 -3.20 -14.05 -17.67
N LEU A 64 -3.62 -12.92 -17.12
CA LEU A 64 -4.20 -11.84 -17.90
C LEU A 64 -3.17 -11.13 -18.79
N LEU A 65 -1.96 -10.91 -18.28
CA LEU A 65 -0.88 -10.24 -19.02
C LEU A 65 -0.25 -11.13 -20.10
N GLU A 66 -0.30 -12.45 -19.96
CA GLU A 66 0.13 -13.42 -20.98
C GLU A 66 -0.98 -13.75 -21.99
N GLY A 67 -2.20 -13.26 -21.75
CA GLY A 67 -3.38 -13.54 -22.55
C GLY A 67 -4.11 -12.27 -23.01
N PRO A 68 -5.33 -12.02 -22.52
CA PRO A 68 -6.22 -11.01 -23.09
C PRO A 68 -5.75 -9.55 -22.89
N LEU A 69 -4.89 -9.27 -21.93
CA LEU A 69 -4.35 -7.93 -21.66
C LEU A 69 -2.93 -7.73 -22.19
N GLN A 70 -2.35 -8.74 -22.85
CA GLN A 70 -1.01 -8.63 -23.42
C GLN A 70 -0.95 -7.52 -24.47
N ASP A 71 0.10 -6.71 -24.41
CA ASP A 71 0.38 -5.72 -25.44
C ASP A 71 0.80 -6.41 -26.76
N PRO A 72 0.03 -6.27 -27.85
CA PRO A 72 0.41 -6.84 -29.15
C PRO A 72 1.75 -6.32 -29.68
N MET A 73 2.19 -5.13 -29.25
CA MET A 73 3.46 -4.52 -29.64
C MET A 73 4.60 -4.82 -28.65
N GLY A 74 4.32 -5.49 -27.54
CA GLY A 74 5.26 -5.78 -26.46
C GLY A 74 6.25 -6.92 -26.73
N LEU A 75 6.39 -7.40 -27.99
CA LEU A 75 7.33 -8.44 -28.40
C LEU A 75 7.27 -9.73 -27.53
N GLY A 76 6.10 -10.04 -26.99
CA GLY A 76 5.91 -11.21 -26.15
C GLY A 76 6.22 -11.02 -24.65
N TRP A 77 6.58 -9.82 -24.22
CA TRP A 77 6.72 -9.53 -22.80
C TRP A 77 5.35 -9.50 -22.10
N PRO A 78 5.24 -10.04 -20.87
CA PRO A 78 4.00 -10.05 -20.11
C PRO A 78 3.70 -8.66 -19.51
N GLN A 79 3.26 -7.76 -20.35
CA GLN A 79 2.88 -6.39 -20.01
C GLN A 79 1.58 -5.99 -20.70
N SER A 80 0.84 -5.06 -20.10
CA SER A 80 -0.35 -4.49 -20.74
C SER A 80 0.03 -3.41 -21.76
N ALA A 81 -0.90 -3.12 -22.66
CA ALA A 81 -0.81 -1.91 -23.48
C ALA A 81 -0.63 -0.66 -22.59
N PRO A 82 0.13 0.36 -23.04
CA PRO A 82 0.34 1.58 -22.28
C PRO A 82 -0.98 2.34 -22.06
N ILE A 83 -1.08 2.98 -20.90
CA ILE A 83 -2.21 3.84 -20.55
C ILE A 83 -2.17 5.09 -21.42
N LEU A 84 -3.34 5.61 -21.78
CA LEU A 84 -3.45 6.89 -22.48
C LEU A 84 -2.83 8.01 -21.63
N ASP A 85 -2.12 8.96 -22.27
CA ASP A 85 -1.46 10.07 -21.58
C ASP A 85 -2.39 10.87 -20.66
N GLN A 86 -3.68 10.94 -20.99
CA GLN A 86 -4.70 11.60 -20.18
C GLN A 86 -5.05 10.84 -18.90
N GLY A 87 -4.73 9.56 -18.82
CA GLY A 87 -4.87 8.73 -17.62
C GLY A 87 -3.64 8.78 -16.71
N MET A 88 -2.57 9.42 -17.14
CA MET A 88 -1.35 9.53 -16.34
C MET A 88 -1.41 10.73 -15.38
N PHE A 89 -0.80 10.57 -14.21
CA PHE A 89 -0.62 11.67 -13.29
C PHE A 89 0.35 12.71 -13.88
N PRO A 90 -0.01 14.01 -13.90
CA PRO A 90 0.89 15.04 -14.39
C PRO A 90 2.17 15.09 -13.53
N PRO A 91 3.35 15.23 -14.15
CA PRO A 91 4.59 15.42 -13.42
C PRO A 91 4.56 16.75 -12.69
N LEU A 92 5.07 16.80 -11.47
CA LEU A 92 5.18 18.01 -10.66
C LEU A 92 6.42 18.84 -11.04
N ILE A 93 7.48 18.16 -11.44
CA ILE A 93 8.74 18.76 -11.85
C ILE A 93 9.20 18.06 -13.12
N ASP A 94 9.45 18.83 -14.18
CA ASP A 94 9.99 18.30 -15.42
C ASP A 94 11.33 17.59 -15.17
N ARG A 95 11.49 16.43 -15.80
CA ARG A 95 12.68 15.56 -15.68
C ARG A 95 12.84 14.82 -14.34
N MET A 96 11.96 15.00 -13.37
CA MET A 96 11.92 14.20 -12.14
C MET A 96 10.78 13.19 -12.18
N ARG A 97 10.95 12.06 -11.50
CA ARG A 97 9.91 11.03 -11.36
C ARG A 97 8.88 11.37 -10.27
N ILE A 98 8.68 12.65 -9.99
CA ILE A 98 7.73 13.15 -8.99
C ILE A 98 6.46 13.58 -9.72
N HIS A 99 5.37 12.90 -9.43
CA HIS A 99 4.06 13.13 -10.02
C HIS A 99 3.02 13.58 -8.98
N SER A 100 1.88 14.07 -9.41
CA SER A 100 0.81 14.61 -8.54
C SER A 100 0.23 13.56 -7.57
N GLY A 101 0.47 12.27 -7.77
CA GLY A 101 0.15 11.22 -6.81
C GLY A 101 0.82 11.41 -5.44
N LEU A 102 2.00 12.09 -5.38
CA LEU A 102 2.62 12.44 -4.11
C LEU A 102 1.76 13.40 -3.29
N ILE A 103 1.17 14.41 -3.95
CA ILE A 103 0.25 15.34 -3.28
C ILE A 103 -0.96 14.59 -2.74
N LEU A 104 -1.51 13.67 -3.53
CA LEU A 104 -2.61 12.82 -3.09
C LEU A 104 -2.23 11.98 -1.87
N ALA A 105 -1.03 11.36 -1.86
CA ALA A 105 -0.54 10.57 -0.73
C ALA A 105 -0.41 11.41 0.55
N VAL A 106 0.17 12.61 0.45
CA VAL A 106 0.29 13.54 1.60
C VAL A 106 -1.09 13.97 2.11
N LEU A 107 -2.00 14.32 1.19
CA LEU A 107 -3.37 14.69 1.54
C LEU A 107 -4.09 13.56 2.28
N LEU A 108 -3.99 12.34 1.77
CA LEU A 108 -4.60 11.15 2.39
C LEU A 108 -4.00 10.85 3.76
N ALA A 109 -2.69 11.01 3.95
CA ALA A 109 -2.04 10.84 5.25
C ALA A 109 -2.52 11.89 6.28
N VAL A 110 -2.68 13.14 5.85
CA VAL A 110 -3.24 14.20 6.69
C VAL A 110 -4.71 13.92 7.05
N ILE A 111 -5.53 13.54 6.07
CA ILE A 111 -6.93 13.15 6.30
C ILE A 111 -6.99 11.97 7.27
N ALA A 112 -6.19 10.92 7.07
CA ALA A 112 -6.13 9.77 7.95
C ALA A 112 -5.73 10.17 9.38
N HIS A 113 -4.76 11.08 9.54
CA HIS A 113 -4.36 11.60 10.84
C HIS A 113 -5.53 12.26 11.57
N PHE A 114 -6.21 13.20 10.92
CA PHE A 114 -7.35 13.89 11.52
C PHE A 114 -8.51 12.93 11.79
N MET A 115 -8.79 12.01 10.88
CA MET A 115 -9.84 11.02 11.03
C MET A 115 -9.57 10.09 12.23
N ILE A 116 -8.34 9.57 12.38
CA ILE A 116 -8.01 8.70 13.50
C ILE A 116 -7.99 9.46 14.82
N LYS A 117 -7.49 10.70 14.84
CA LYS A 117 -7.29 11.46 16.08
C LYS A 117 -8.56 12.14 16.60
N TYR A 118 -9.38 12.72 15.72
CA TYR A 118 -10.46 13.61 16.11
C TYR A 118 -11.86 13.11 15.79
N SER A 119 -12.02 12.01 15.00
CA SER A 119 -13.35 11.50 14.68
C SER A 119 -13.84 10.46 15.70
N VAL A 120 -15.17 10.33 15.80
CA VAL A 120 -15.82 9.26 16.58
C VAL A 120 -15.45 7.87 16.07
N TRP A 121 -15.28 7.75 14.76
CA TRP A 121 -14.85 6.50 14.15
C TRP A 121 -13.41 6.13 14.55
N GLY A 122 -12.49 7.10 14.52
CA GLY A 122 -11.12 6.91 14.99
C GLY A 122 -11.04 6.57 16.47
N PHE A 123 -11.90 7.16 17.31
CA PHE A 123 -12.02 6.76 18.72
C PHE A 123 -12.42 5.29 18.87
N LYS A 124 -13.46 4.86 18.14
CA LYS A 124 -13.89 3.43 18.16
C LYS A 124 -12.77 2.49 17.73
N LEU A 125 -12.01 2.86 16.68
CA LEU A 125 -10.88 2.06 16.20
C LEU A 125 -9.81 1.89 17.28
N ARG A 126 -9.38 2.98 17.91
CA ARG A 126 -8.39 2.92 18.99
C ARG A 126 -8.90 2.08 20.17
N ALA A 127 -10.15 2.26 20.58
CA ALA A 127 -10.75 1.48 21.66
C ALA A 127 -10.76 -0.04 21.35
N VAL A 128 -11.11 -0.42 20.12
CA VAL A 128 -11.07 -1.83 19.68
C VAL A 128 -9.64 -2.35 19.61
N GLY A 129 -8.68 -1.53 19.17
CA GLY A 129 -7.27 -1.90 19.07
C GLY A 129 -6.60 -2.09 20.44
N GLU A 130 -6.94 -1.28 21.42
CA GLU A 130 -6.38 -1.38 22.78
C GLU A 130 -6.98 -2.55 23.57
N ASN A 131 -8.30 -2.66 23.59
CA ASN A 131 -8.98 -3.77 24.27
C ASN A 131 -10.33 -4.07 23.63
N SER A 132 -10.37 -5.08 22.78
CA SER A 132 -11.58 -5.48 22.06
C SER A 132 -12.71 -5.96 22.99
N ALA A 133 -12.38 -6.59 24.12
CA ALA A 133 -13.39 -7.03 25.10
C ALA A 133 -14.06 -5.82 25.78
N ALA A 134 -13.27 -4.85 26.25
CA ALA A 134 -13.80 -3.61 26.84
C ALA A 134 -14.62 -2.80 25.82
N ALA A 135 -14.15 -2.69 24.57
CA ALA A 135 -14.89 -2.02 23.51
C ALA A 135 -16.26 -2.67 23.23
N LYS A 136 -16.31 -4.02 23.27
CA LYS A 136 -17.57 -4.77 23.13
C LYS A 136 -18.54 -4.48 24.27
N HIS A 137 -18.06 -4.44 25.52
CA HIS A 137 -18.88 -4.07 26.67
C HIS A 137 -19.39 -2.62 26.60
N ALA A 138 -18.61 -1.72 26.01
CA ALA A 138 -19.02 -0.34 25.73
C ALA A 138 -19.99 -0.22 24.52
N GLY A 139 -20.46 -1.31 23.95
CA GLY A 139 -21.43 -1.32 22.85
C GLY A 139 -20.83 -1.06 21.46
N ILE A 140 -19.50 -1.09 21.32
CA ILE A 140 -18.85 -0.91 20.03
C ILE A 140 -18.91 -2.22 19.22
N ASN A 141 -19.44 -2.15 18.01
CA ASN A 141 -19.50 -3.30 17.11
C ASN A 141 -18.14 -3.56 16.47
N ILE A 142 -17.42 -4.57 16.99
CA ILE A 142 -16.06 -4.93 16.54
C ILE A 142 -16.04 -5.30 15.07
N ASN A 143 -17.00 -6.09 14.58
CA ASN A 143 -17.02 -6.56 13.20
C ASN A 143 -17.17 -5.38 12.22
N ARG A 144 -18.04 -4.42 12.52
CA ARG A 144 -18.16 -3.19 11.69
C ARG A 144 -16.88 -2.36 11.70
N SER A 145 -16.20 -2.28 12.83
CA SER A 145 -14.93 -1.59 12.94
C SER A 145 -13.84 -2.26 12.12
N LEU A 146 -13.72 -3.59 12.18
CA LEU A 146 -12.79 -4.37 11.38
C LEU A 146 -13.04 -4.21 9.87
N PHE A 147 -14.30 -4.34 9.43
CA PHE A 147 -14.65 -4.11 8.03
C PHE A 147 -14.32 -2.69 7.57
N GLY A 148 -14.64 -1.69 8.38
CA GLY A 148 -14.35 -0.29 8.06
C GLY A 148 -12.86 -0.02 7.86
N VAL A 149 -12.00 -0.56 8.75
CA VAL A 149 -10.53 -0.45 8.63
C VAL A 149 -10.03 -1.19 7.40
N ALA A 150 -10.51 -2.40 7.17
CA ALA A 150 -10.08 -3.23 6.06
C ALA A 150 -10.41 -2.59 4.70
N LEU A 151 -11.63 -2.07 4.54
CA LEU A 151 -12.04 -1.36 3.31
C LEU A 151 -11.22 -0.09 3.10
N LEU A 152 -10.96 0.69 4.15
CA LEU A 152 -10.13 1.88 4.06
C LEU A 152 -8.69 1.52 3.70
N SER A 153 -8.11 0.53 4.39
CA SER A 153 -6.74 0.08 4.12
C SER A 153 -6.59 -0.48 2.71
N GLY A 154 -7.52 -1.33 2.29
CA GLY A 154 -7.56 -1.87 0.93
C GLY A 154 -7.73 -0.77 -0.13
N GLY A 155 -8.61 0.20 0.13
CA GLY A 155 -8.78 1.36 -0.75
C GLY A 155 -7.50 2.19 -0.90
N LEU A 156 -6.78 2.46 0.18
CA LEU A 156 -5.49 3.15 0.14
C LEU A 156 -4.42 2.33 -0.61
N ALA A 157 -4.40 1.02 -0.43
CA ALA A 157 -3.51 0.14 -1.18
C ALA A 157 -3.83 0.14 -2.69
N GLY A 158 -5.12 0.14 -3.05
CA GLY A 158 -5.55 0.29 -4.44
C GLY A 158 -5.12 1.62 -5.05
N LEU A 159 -5.23 2.72 -4.29
CA LEU A 159 -4.73 4.04 -4.71
C LEU A 159 -3.21 4.07 -4.90
N ALA A 160 -2.47 3.36 -4.05
CA ALA A 160 -1.02 3.21 -4.21
C ALA A 160 -0.69 2.48 -5.54
N GLY A 161 -1.42 1.40 -5.86
CA GLY A 161 -1.27 0.70 -7.14
C GLY A 161 -1.60 1.59 -8.35
N VAL A 162 -2.67 2.38 -8.27
CA VAL A 162 -3.00 3.37 -9.31
C VAL A 162 -1.88 4.40 -9.46
N SER A 163 -1.32 4.88 -8.35
CA SER A 163 -0.22 5.85 -8.36
C SER A 163 1.04 5.28 -9.02
N GLU A 164 1.33 4.00 -8.82
CA GLU A 164 2.47 3.33 -9.44
C GLU A 164 2.28 3.16 -10.96
N VAL A 165 1.09 2.68 -11.37
CA VAL A 165 0.79 2.46 -12.79
C VAL A 165 0.61 3.77 -13.54
N ALA A 166 -0.26 4.66 -13.06
CA ALA A 166 -0.59 5.90 -13.75
C ALA A 166 0.42 7.03 -13.51
N GLY A 167 1.27 6.92 -12.47
CA GLY A 167 2.24 7.96 -12.15
C GLY A 167 3.66 7.67 -12.63
N LEU A 168 4.05 6.39 -12.70
CA LEU A 168 5.45 6.04 -12.95
C LEU A 168 5.64 5.13 -14.16
N LYS A 169 4.94 3.98 -14.23
CA LYS A 169 5.21 2.97 -15.26
C LYS A 169 4.45 3.20 -16.56
N GLY A 170 3.23 3.69 -16.50
CA GLY A 170 2.36 3.88 -17.67
C GLY A 170 1.75 2.59 -18.23
N TYR A 171 2.10 1.43 -17.72
CA TYR A 171 1.59 0.11 -18.12
C TYR A 171 1.62 -0.86 -16.93
N LEU A 172 0.88 -1.95 -17.02
CA LEU A 172 0.78 -2.97 -15.98
C LEU A 172 1.79 -4.09 -16.25
N THR A 173 2.54 -4.48 -15.22
CA THR A 173 3.46 -5.63 -15.23
C THR A 173 3.26 -6.48 -13.99
N ALA A 174 3.70 -7.73 -14.03
CA ALA A 174 3.68 -8.61 -12.85
C ALA A 174 4.56 -8.06 -11.70
N ASP A 175 5.67 -7.40 -12.04
CA ASP A 175 6.62 -6.79 -11.09
C ASP A 175 6.28 -5.34 -10.75
N LEU A 176 4.99 -5.03 -10.62
CA LEU A 176 4.54 -3.68 -10.28
C LEU A 176 4.99 -3.25 -8.89
N SER A 177 5.00 -4.18 -7.94
CA SER A 177 5.31 -3.93 -6.53
C SER A 177 6.40 -4.87 -6.04
N PRO A 178 7.69 -4.51 -6.17
CA PRO A 178 8.81 -5.32 -5.69
C PRO A 178 8.91 -5.30 -4.15
N GLY A 179 7.89 -5.83 -3.46
CA GLY A 179 7.87 -5.93 -2.00
C GLY A 179 7.46 -4.66 -1.25
N PHE A 180 6.98 -3.61 -1.90
CA PHE A 180 6.54 -2.36 -1.25
C PHE A 180 5.48 -2.58 -0.18
N GLY A 181 4.57 -3.55 -0.37
CA GLY A 181 3.56 -3.89 0.62
C GLY A 181 4.17 -4.40 1.93
N TYR A 182 5.20 -5.23 1.86
CA TYR A 182 5.93 -5.73 3.03
C TYR A 182 6.76 -4.63 3.69
N ALA A 183 7.41 -3.78 2.90
CA ALA A 183 8.13 -2.61 3.40
C ALA A 183 7.20 -1.65 4.15
N GLY A 184 5.92 -1.56 3.74
CA GLY A 184 4.90 -0.78 4.42
C GLY A 184 4.70 -1.16 5.89
N ILE A 185 4.88 -2.43 6.25
CA ILE A 185 4.83 -2.89 7.65
C ILE A 185 5.97 -2.25 8.45
N VAL A 186 7.19 -2.26 7.89
CA VAL A 186 8.37 -1.66 8.52
C VAL A 186 8.21 -0.15 8.66
N VAL A 187 7.70 0.51 7.61
CA VAL A 187 7.36 1.95 7.64
C VAL A 187 6.37 2.27 8.75
N ALA A 188 5.29 1.49 8.88
CA ALA A 188 4.29 1.70 9.92
C ALA A 188 4.86 1.52 11.34
N MET A 189 5.71 0.51 11.54
CA MET A 189 6.38 0.26 12.82
C MET A 189 7.37 1.37 13.17
N LEU A 190 8.18 1.82 12.21
CA LEU A 190 9.12 2.93 12.37
C LEU A 190 8.40 4.24 12.68
N ALA A 191 7.26 4.47 12.04
CA ALA A 191 6.40 5.64 12.27
C ALA A 191 5.66 5.63 13.62
N GLY A 192 5.78 4.55 14.40
CA GLY A 192 5.02 4.39 15.65
C GLY A 192 3.52 4.36 15.43
N LEU A 193 3.05 3.82 14.29
CA LEU A 193 1.65 3.74 13.88
C LEU A 193 0.97 5.14 13.72
N SER A 194 1.77 6.19 13.52
CA SER A 194 1.26 7.55 13.31
C SER A 194 1.17 7.86 11.81
N PRO A 195 0.01 8.29 11.28
CA PRO A 195 -0.12 8.61 9.84
C PRO A 195 0.84 9.71 9.35
N LEU A 196 1.15 10.70 10.16
CA LEU A 196 2.15 11.72 9.80
C LEU A 196 3.57 11.19 9.91
N GLY A 197 3.85 10.30 10.88
CA GLY A 197 5.13 9.62 11.01
C GLY A 197 5.42 8.74 9.79
N VAL A 198 4.39 8.15 9.17
CA VAL A 198 4.53 7.36 7.95
C VAL A 198 5.12 8.17 6.80
N LEU A 199 4.81 9.46 6.67
CA LEU A 199 5.38 10.32 5.61
C LEU A 199 6.90 10.42 5.73
N ILE A 200 7.43 10.61 6.95
CA ILE A 200 8.88 10.71 7.19
C ILE A 200 9.54 9.34 7.03
N ALA A 201 8.95 8.31 7.64
CA ALA A 201 9.46 6.95 7.57
C ALA A 201 9.48 6.40 6.13
N SER A 202 8.47 6.73 5.32
CA SER A 202 8.40 6.30 3.91
C SER A 202 9.50 6.93 3.06
N VAL A 203 9.83 8.20 3.27
CA VAL A 203 10.96 8.85 2.57
C VAL A 203 12.27 8.17 2.92
N PHE A 204 12.49 7.85 4.21
CA PHE A 204 13.69 7.13 4.64
C PHE A 204 13.79 5.75 3.98
N ILE A 205 12.74 4.94 4.04
CA ILE A 205 12.73 3.61 3.43
C ILE A 205 12.83 3.69 1.90
N ALA A 206 12.16 4.65 1.26
CA ALA A 206 12.29 4.88 -0.18
C ALA A 206 13.74 5.20 -0.58
N SER A 207 14.47 5.96 0.24
CA SER A 207 15.89 6.26 -0.03
C SER A 207 16.77 4.99 0.02
N VAL A 208 16.44 4.03 0.87
CA VAL A 208 17.12 2.72 0.92
C VAL A 208 16.87 1.93 -0.37
N PHE A 209 15.61 1.86 -0.85
CA PHE A 209 15.28 1.18 -2.10
C PHE A 209 15.98 1.83 -3.31
N VAL A 210 15.89 3.16 -3.44
CA VAL A 210 16.51 3.90 -4.53
C VAL A 210 18.03 3.78 -4.48
N GLY A 211 18.61 3.80 -3.28
CA GLY A 211 20.05 3.61 -3.08
C GLY A 211 20.54 2.24 -3.53
N ALA A 212 19.82 1.18 -3.12
CA ALA A 212 20.14 -0.20 -3.50
C ALA A 212 20.02 -0.42 -5.02
N ASP A 213 18.96 0.09 -5.62
CA ASP A 213 18.74 0.01 -7.07
C ASP A 213 19.79 0.82 -7.87
N SER A 214 20.17 2.00 -7.38
CA SER A 214 21.24 2.82 -7.98
C SER A 214 22.61 2.15 -7.86
N MET A 215 22.90 1.51 -6.74
CA MET A 215 24.12 0.72 -6.54
C MET A 215 24.18 -0.46 -7.51
N SER A 216 23.08 -1.19 -7.68
CA SER A 216 22.97 -2.32 -8.63
C SER A 216 23.33 -1.87 -10.04
N ARG A 217 22.74 -0.76 -10.51
CA ARG A 217 23.04 -0.22 -11.86
C ARG A 217 24.44 0.33 -12.01
N ALA A 218 24.97 1.01 -11.00
CA ALA A 218 26.28 1.64 -11.07
C ALA A 218 27.43 0.62 -11.06
N MET A 219 27.28 -0.45 -10.30
CA MET A 219 28.30 -1.47 -10.11
C MET A 219 28.12 -2.71 -11.01
N GLY A 220 27.05 -2.76 -11.81
CA GLY A 220 26.73 -3.94 -12.63
C GLY A 220 26.43 -5.20 -11.83
N ILE A 221 25.99 -5.03 -10.57
CA ILE A 221 25.68 -6.11 -9.65
C ILE A 221 24.24 -6.57 -9.91
N SER A 222 23.99 -7.88 -9.74
CA SER A 222 22.63 -8.43 -9.89
C SER A 222 21.63 -7.73 -8.96
N SER A 223 20.42 -7.46 -9.48
CA SER A 223 19.29 -6.89 -8.72
C SER A 223 18.97 -7.71 -7.45
N PHE A 224 19.19 -9.03 -7.45
CA PHE A 224 18.99 -9.86 -6.27
C PHE A 224 19.88 -9.47 -5.09
N LEU A 225 21.10 -8.97 -5.33
CA LEU A 225 21.96 -8.45 -4.26
C LEU A 225 21.42 -7.13 -3.71
N ALA A 226 20.88 -6.27 -4.56
CA ALA A 226 20.20 -5.05 -4.12
C ALA A 226 18.99 -5.38 -3.24
N ASP A 227 18.16 -6.34 -3.63
CA ASP A 227 17.01 -6.81 -2.87
C ASP A 227 17.42 -7.40 -1.51
N LEU A 228 18.56 -8.13 -1.47
CA LEU A 228 19.11 -8.65 -0.22
C LEU A 228 19.52 -7.50 0.71
N VAL A 229 20.21 -6.48 0.21
CA VAL A 229 20.60 -5.30 0.99
C VAL A 229 19.38 -4.57 1.56
N VAL A 230 18.33 -4.39 0.74
CA VAL A 230 17.06 -3.81 1.18
C VAL A 230 16.45 -4.65 2.30
N SER A 231 16.33 -5.97 2.10
CA SER A 231 15.70 -6.88 3.06
C SER A 231 16.43 -6.90 4.40
N VAL A 232 17.76 -6.95 4.38
CA VAL A 232 18.60 -6.88 5.59
C VAL A 232 18.45 -5.52 6.27
N SER A 233 18.43 -4.42 5.51
CA SER A 233 18.25 -3.06 6.05
C SER A 233 16.89 -2.93 6.74
N LEU A 234 15.82 -3.44 6.12
CA LEU A 234 14.48 -3.44 6.70
C LEU A 234 14.42 -4.28 7.98
N LEU A 235 15.07 -5.44 7.99
CA LEU A 235 15.18 -6.28 9.18
C LEU A 235 15.90 -5.55 10.33
N CYS A 236 17.03 -4.89 10.05
CA CYS A 236 17.75 -4.12 11.04
C CYS A 236 16.91 -2.97 11.61
N VAL A 237 16.16 -2.25 10.77
CA VAL A 237 15.27 -1.18 11.21
C VAL A 237 14.16 -1.73 12.09
N LEU A 238 13.57 -2.87 11.72
CA LEU A 238 12.50 -3.52 12.51
C LEU A 238 13.02 -3.97 13.88
N VAL A 239 14.17 -4.67 13.91
CA VAL A 239 14.79 -5.16 15.14
C VAL A 239 15.21 -3.98 16.03
N GLY A 240 15.83 -2.94 15.47
CA GLY A 240 16.20 -1.72 16.20
C GLY A 240 14.98 -1.04 16.82
N GLY A 241 13.88 -0.91 16.07
CA GLY A 241 12.62 -0.37 16.56
C GLY A 241 12.00 -1.22 17.67
N PHE A 242 12.12 -2.54 17.57
CA PHE A 242 11.64 -3.46 18.61
C PHE A 242 12.48 -3.30 19.90
N ILE A 243 13.79 -3.35 19.81
CA ILE A 243 14.69 -3.20 20.99
C ILE A 243 14.50 -1.84 21.67
N SER A 244 14.23 -0.77 20.91
CA SER A 244 14.00 0.57 21.49
C SER A 244 12.70 0.66 22.29
N LYS A 245 11.69 -0.13 21.93
CA LYS A 245 10.36 -0.13 22.58
C LYS A 245 10.25 -1.09 23.78
N PHE A 246 11.01 -2.18 23.74
CA PHE A 246 10.92 -3.24 24.76
C PHE A 246 12.21 -3.32 25.58
N LYS A 247 12.08 -3.23 26.92
CA LYS A 247 13.20 -3.50 27.83
C LYS A 247 13.28 -5.00 28.10
N ILE A 248 14.43 -5.60 27.85
CA ILE A 248 14.69 -6.99 28.22
C ILE A 248 14.81 -7.04 29.75
N VAL A 249 13.77 -7.55 30.41
CA VAL A 249 13.81 -7.81 31.85
C VAL A 249 14.21 -9.27 32.04
N ARG A 250 15.38 -9.53 32.61
CA ARG A 250 15.71 -10.88 33.11
C ARG A 250 14.72 -11.23 34.19
N ALA A 251 13.94 -12.28 33.99
CA ALA A 251 13.15 -12.86 35.06
C ALA A 251 14.11 -13.28 36.16
N GLY A 252 14.19 -12.50 37.23
CA GLY A 252 14.95 -12.85 38.41
C GLY A 252 14.35 -14.12 38.97
N THR A 253 15.20 -15.07 39.33
CA THR A 253 14.83 -16.32 40.02
C THR A 253 14.03 -15.96 41.26
N GLY A 254 12.71 -16.01 41.16
CA GLY A 254 11.82 -15.66 42.26
C GLY A 254 12.07 -16.60 43.44
N LYS A 255 12.68 -16.07 44.50
CA LYS A 255 12.57 -16.69 45.83
C LYS A 255 11.08 -16.81 46.16
N ARG A 256 10.57 -18.01 46.13
CA ARG A 256 9.28 -18.32 46.75
C ARG A 256 9.37 -17.89 48.23
N VAL A 257 8.73 -16.80 48.56
CA VAL A 257 8.43 -16.49 49.95
C VAL A 257 7.35 -17.48 50.34
N LYS A 258 7.70 -18.31 51.36
CA LYS A 258 6.76 -19.23 52.05
C LYS A 258 5.73 -18.43 52.80
#